data_005a44399d7c3b83aa2e73c2507d5b91
#
_entry.id   005a44399d7c3b83aa2e73c2507d5b91
#
_cell.length_a   1.000
_cell.length_b   1.000
_cell.length_c   1.000
_cell.angle_alpha   90.00
_cell.angle_beta   90.00
_cell.angle_gamma   90.00
#
_symmetry.space_group_name_H-M   'P 1'
#
loop_
_entity.id
_entity.type
_entity.pdbx_description
1 polymer ?
#
loop_
_entity_poly.entity_id
_entity_poly.type
_entity_poly.pdbx_seq_one_letter_code
_entity_poly.pdbx_strand_id
1 'polypeptide(L)'
;AVCTISVIYSQITDPERVIQVLADELGIEKEMIRKRVEKVSSREKIKTNVEKETGDRIRAYELDGVKVDEDFKRYYPYGNLASKVLGFTGGDNQGIIGLEVKYENYLKGVDGMILTTTDARGIELADTLEDRVEPVSGDTLQVSLDYNIQEYAQQAAEKVMEEKQADAVVILILNPKTGEIYACVNAPEFDLNVPFTLPEGTDAALNDEEKQAMLNQMWRNRSINDTYEPGSIFKVFTASAALEEGVVKEEDTFYCPGYKLVEDRRIRCARTTGHGSE
;
A
#
# COMPACT_ATOMS: atom_id res chain seq x y z
N ALA A 1 17.97 -6.21 -0.45
CA ALA A 1 18.68 -5.65 0.70
C ALA A 1 18.94 -4.17 0.46
N VAL A 2 18.78 -3.35 1.46
CA VAL A 2 19.08 -1.92 1.51
C VAL A 2 19.92 -1.65 2.77
N CYS A 3 20.31 -0.40 3.00
CA CYS A 3 21.03 0.00 4.21
C CYS A 3 20.31 1.14 4.93
N THR A 4 20.40 1.16 6.24
CA THR A 4 20.05 2.31 7.08
C THR A 4 21.33 2.98 7.55
N ILE A 5 21.47 4.27 7.26
CA ILE A 5 22.62 5.07 7.68
C ILE A 5 22.25 5.84 8.95
N SER A 6 23.07 5.68 9.98
CA SER A 6 22.91 6.39 11.25
C SER A 6 24.24 6.90 11.76
N VAL A 7 24.19 7.86 12.68
CA VAL A 7 25.38 8.43 13.32
C VAL A 7 25.27 8.36 14.83
N ILE A 8 26.40 8.22 15.48
CA ILE A 8 26.56 8.27 16.95
C ILE A 8 27.42 9.49 17.26
N TYR A 9 26.82 10.54 17.78
CA TYR A 9 27.47 11.83 18.02
C TYR A 9 28.77 11.72 18.80
N SER A 10 28.77 10.93 19.88
CA SER A 10 29.94 10.77 20.76
C SER A 10 31.16 10.07 20.12
N GLN A 11 30.95 9.40 18.99
CA GLN A 11 32.00 8.67 18.26
C GLN A 11 32.54 9.45 17.06
N ILE A 12 31.94 10.60 16.69
CA ILE A 12 32.38 11.38 15.54
C ILE A 12 33.59 12.20 15.92
N THR A 13 34.69 11.97 15.23
CA THR A 13 35.97 12.70 15.43
C THR A 13 36.08 13.90 14.49
N ASP A 14 35.57 13.80 13.26
CA ASP A 14 35.58 14.85 12.25
C ASP A 14 34.18 15.09 11.69
N PRO A 15 33.35 15.95 12.33
CA PRO A 15 31.98 16.22 11.89
C PRO A 15 31.88 16.79 10.48
N GLU A 16 32.82 17.65 10.06
CA GLU A 16 32.77 18.28 8.74
C GLU A 16 32.98 17.25 7.61
N ARG A 17 33.92 16.32 7.80
CA ARG A 17 34.14 15.22 6.86
C ARG A 17 32.90 14.29 6.77
N VAL A 18 32.30 13.95 7.91
CA VAL A 18 31.08 13.14 7.96
C VAL A 18 29.95 13.82 7.22
N ILE A 19 29.71 15.12 7.48
CA ILE A 19 28.68 15.91 6.82
C ILE A 19 28.90 15.95 5.31
N GLN A 20 30.13 16.21 4.89
CA GLN A 20 30.48 16.30 3.47
C GLN A 20 30.20 14.98 2.75
N VAL A 21 30.76 13.87 3.25
CA VAL A 21 30.63 12.55 2.63
C VAL A 21 29.16 12.08 2.59
N LEU A 22 28.45 12.22 3.71
CA LEU A 22 27.05 11.80 3.74
C LEU A 22 26.16 12.66 2.84
N ALA A 23 26.43 13.96 2.71
CA ALA A 23 25.69 14.83 1.80
C ALA A 23 25.92 14.43 0.34
N ASP A 24 27.15 14.18 -0.05
CA ASP A 24 27.54 13.82 -1.41
C ASP A 24 26.99 12.43 -1.81
N GLU A 25 27.15 11.42 -0.95
CA GLU A 25 26.72 10.04 -1.23
C GLU A 25 25.19 9.86 -1.17
N LEU A 26 24.51 10.58 -0.29
CA LEU A 26 23.05 10.44 -0.08
C LEU A 26 22.22 11.44 -0.88
N GLY A 27 22.84 12.46 -1.50
CA GLY A 27 22.17 13.52 -2.21
C GLY A 27 21.25 14.36 -1.32
N ILE A 28 21.69 14.62 -0.07
CA ILE A 28 20.94 15.40 0.93
C ILE A 28 21.70 16.71 1.19
N GLU A 29 20.97 17.80 1.37
CA GLU A 29 21.56 19.09 1.70
C GLU A 29 22.40 19.02 2.97
N LYS A 30 23.60 19.60 2.93
CA LYS A 30 24.57 19.58 4.03
C LYS A 30 23.98 20.10 5.35
N GLU A 31 23.17 21.12 5.28
CA GLU A 31 22.55 21.72 6.46
C GLU A 31 21.57 20.76 7.15
N MET A 32 20.86 19.93 6.38
CA MET A 32 20.00 18.89 6.94
C MET A 32 20.81 17.76 7.60
N ILE A 33 21.93 17.36 6.99
CA ILE A 33 22.84 16.38 7.58
C ILE A 33 23.46 16.96 8.85
N ARG A 34 23.94 18.20 8.82
CA ARG A 34 24.55 18.91 9.98
C ARG A 34 23.64 18.86 11.19
N LYS A 35 22.37 19.24 11.05
CA LYS A 35 21.39 19.21 12.15
C LYS A 35 21.25 17.84 12.82
N ARG A 36 21.43 16.77 12.07
CA ARG A 36 21.36 15.40 12.60
C ARG A 36 22.68 14.93 13.18
N VAL A 37 23.81 15.25 12.53
CA VAL A 37 25.15 14.91 12.99
C VAL A 37 25.50 15.60 14.30
N GLU A 38 25.12 16.88 14.45
CA GLU A 38 25.39 17.69 15.66
C GLU A 38 24.38 17.44 16.79
N LYS A 39 23.35 16.66 16.55
CA LYS A 39 22.35 16.32 17.57
C LYS A 39 22.96 15.38 18.61
N VAL A 40 22.99 15.82 19.85
CA VAL A 40 23.46 15.02 20.98
C VAL A 40 22.46 13.89 21.25
N SER A 41 22.68 12.74 20.66
CA SER A 41 21.86 11.54 20.83
C SER A 41 22.76 10.29 20.85
N SER A 42 22.27 9.19 21.42
CA SER A 42 22.99 7.91 21.40
C SER A 42 23.15 7.37 19.98
N ARG A 43 22.13 7.57 19.14
CA ARG A 43 22.12 7.20 17.73
C ARG A 43 21.06 8.00 16.99
N GLU A 44 21.40 8.62 15.87
CA GLU A 44 20.49 9.39 15.03
C GLU A 44 20.45 8.78 13.62
N LYS A 45 19.25 8.41 13.14
CA LYS A 45 19.08 7.94 11.77
C LYS A 45 19.21 9.10 10.78
N ILE A 46 20.08 8.96 9.79
CA ILE A 46 20.27 9.93 8.70
C ILE A 46 19.32 9.61 7.53
N LYS A 47 19.37 8.36 7.03
CA LYS A 47 18.54 7.91 5.92
C LYS A 47 18.31 6.41 6.00
N THR A 48 17.06 6.00 5.76
CA THR A 48 16.67 4.59 5.58
C THR A 48 16.54 4.27 4.08
N ASN A 49 16.44 2.99 3.75
CA ASN A 49 16.26 2.50 2.38
C ASN A 49 17.32 2.98 1.38
N VAL A 50 18.57 3.11 1.84
CA VAL A 50 19.72 3.44 1.00
C VAL A 50 20.13 2.18 0.23
N GLU A 51 20.36 2.31 -1.08
CA GLU A 51 20.80 1.20 -1.92
C GLU A 51 22.11 0.59 -1.35
N LYS A 52 22.24 -0.74 -1.45
CA LYS A 52 23.36 -1.47 -0.86
C LYS A 52 24.71 -0.95 -1.34
N GLU A 53 24.86 -0.67 -2.63
CA GLU A 53 26.09 -0.14 -3.23
C GLU A 53 26.49 1.22 -2.61
N THR A 54 25.52 2.09 -2.36
CA THR A 54 25.78 3.37 -1.67
C THR A 54 26.17 3.15 -0.23
N GLY A 55 25.51 2.23 0.46
CA GLY A 55 25.88 1.82 1.82
C GLY A 55 27.30 1.29 1.90
N ASP A 56 27.69 0.43 0.94
CA ASP A 56 29.05 -0.14 0.87
C ASP A 56 30.09 0.93 0.57
N ARG A 57 29.80 1.93 -0.29
CA ARG A 57 30.70 3.08 -0.50
C ARG A 57 30.89 3.89 0.78
N ILE A 58 29.77 4.20 1.50
CA ILE A 58 29.85 4.93 2.78
C ILE A 58 30.68 4.14 3.80
N ARG A 59 30.52 2.83 3.88
CA ARG A 59 31.30 1.96 4.77
C ARG A 59 32.81 2.01 4.45
N ALA A 60 33.14 2.07 3.15
CA ALA A 60 34.52 2.13 2.69
C ALA A 60 35.25 3.43 3.05
N TYR A 61 34.57 4.50 3.43
CA TYR A 61 35.19 5.73 3.93
C TYR A 61 35.70 5.59 5.39
N GLU A 62 35.30 4.54 6.10
CA GLU A 62 35.69 4.25 7.49
C GLU A 62 35.50 5.47 8.41
N LEU A 63 34.31 6.12 8.32
CA LEU A 63 34.04 7.34 9.10
C LEU A 63 33.69 6.99 10.55
N ASP A 64 34.42 7.57 11.48
CA ASP A 64 34.12 7.41 12.90
C ASP A 64 32.71 7.91 13.24
N GLY A 65 32.00 7.10 14.00
CA GLY A 65 30.62 7.40 14.42
C GLY A 65 29.55 7.24 13.35
N VAL A 66 29.88 6.82 12.13
CA VAL A 66 28.92 6.46 11.08
C VAL A 66 28.65 4.97 11.11
N LYS A 67 27.39 4.58 11.20
CA LYS A 67 26.95 3.17 11.17
C LYS A 67 26.13 2.92 9.91
N VAL A 68 26.44 1.82 9.24
CA VAL A 68 25.76 1.35 8.03
C VAL A 68 25.19 -0.03 8.33
N ASP A 69 23.92 -0.07 8.70
CA ASP A 69 23.23 -1.32 9.02
C ASP A 69 22.57 -1.89 7.78
N GLU A 70 22.62 -3.21 7.64
CA GLU A 70 21.84 -3.90 6.61
C GLU A 70 20.35 -3.88 6.99
N ASP A 71 19.50 -3.66 6.00
CA ASP A 71 18.07 -3.56 6.14
C ASP A 71 17.37 -4.17 4.91
N PHE A 72 16.08 -4.35 4.98
CA PHE A 72 15.29 -4.91 3.89
C PHE A 72 14.16 -3.96 3.53
N LYS A 73 13.96 -3.79 2.22
CA LYS A 73 12.85 -3.02 1.67
C LYS A 73 11.94 -3.96 0.90
N ARG A 74 10.63 -3.77 1.02
CA ARG A 74 9.66 -4.40 0.12
C ARG A 74 9.91 -3.93 -1.32
N TYR A 75 9.86 -4.86 -2.24
CA TYR A 75 9.93 -4.61 -3.67
C TYR A 75 8.73 -5.27 -4.35
N TYR A 76 8.04 -4.52 -5.17
CA TYR A 76 6.84 -4.94 -5.88
C TYR A 76 7.18 -5.09 -7.37
N PRO A 77 7.50 -6.30 -7.85
CA PRO A 77 8.03 -6.51 -9.20
C PRO A 77 7.05 -6.14 -10.31
N TYR A 78 5.76 -6.12 -10.00
CA TYR A 78 4.71 -5.77 -10.94
C TYR A 78 4.16 -4.35 -10.76
N GLY A 79 4.86 -3.50 -10.02
CA GLY A 79 4.56 -2.08 -9.88
C GLY A 79 3.13 -1.80 -9.39
N ASN A 80 2.25 -1.51 -10.33
CA ASN A 80 0.87 -1.09 -10.05
C ASN A 80 -0.15 -2.24 -9.99
N LEU A 81 0.24 -3.49 -10.24
CA LEU A 81 -0.69 -4.61 -10.30
C LEU A 81 -1.38 -4.86 -8.94
N ALA A 82 -2.71 -4.79 -8.92
CA ALA A 82 -3.53 -4.99 -7.72
C ALA A 82 -3.10 -4.12 -6.52
N SER A 83 -2.61 -2.90 -6.77
CA SER A 83 -1.95 -2.05 -5.77
C SER A 83 -2.79 -1.81 -4.52
N LYS A 84 -4.10 -1.59 -4.69
CA LYS A 84 -5.03 -1.31 -3.58
C LYS A 84 -5.46 -2.55 -2.80
N VAL A 85 -5.14 -3.74 -3.32
CA VAL A 85 -5.35 -5.02 -2.64
C VAL A 85 -4.10 -5.43 -1.89
N LEU A 86 -2.96 -5.48 -2.59
CA LEU A 86 -1.67 -5.85 -1.99
C LEU A 86 -1.28 -4.87 -0.91
N GLY A 87 -1.35 -3.59 -1.21
CA GLY A 87 -0.88 -2.56 -0.31
C GLY A 87 0.64 -2.44 -0.31
N PHE A 88 1.15 -1.61 0.57
CA PHE A 88 2.57 -1.32 0.67
C PHE A 88 3.01 -1.12 2.13
N THR A 89 4.32 -1.15 2.33
CA THR A 89 4.95 -0.89 3.63
C THR A 89 5.55 0.51 3.70
N GLY A 90 5.58 1.07 4.91
CA GLY A 90 6.24 2.34 5.20
C GLY A 90 7.76 2.22 5.34
N GLY A 91 8.39 3.32 5.77
CA GLY A 91 9.84 3.41 5.91
C GLY A 91 10.45 2.47 6.96
N ASP A 92 9.68 2.05 7.95
CA ASP A 92 10.08 1.09 8.99
C ASP A 92 9.53 -0.33 8.70
N ASN A 93 9.26 -0.65 7.43
CA ASN A 93 8.72 -1.92 6.95
C ASN A 93 7.36 -2.30 7.56
N GLN A 94 6.64 -1.37 8.18
CA GLN A 94 5.29 -1.60 8.67
C GLN A 94 4.27 -1.51 7.53
N GLY A 95 3.28 -2.40 7.50
CA GLY A 95 2.19 -2.36 6.53
C GLY A 95 1.34 -1.09 6.72
N ILE A 96 1.03 -0.40 5.61
CA ILE A 96 0.23 0.85 5.63
C ILE A 96 -1.20 0.59 5.17
N ILE A 97 -1.38 -0.12 4.07
CA ILE A 97 -2.70 -0.49 3.52
C ILE A 97 -2.71 -1.94 3.03
N GLY A 98 -3.88 -2.42 2.65
CA GLY A 98 -4.08 -3.69 1.95
C GLY A 98 -3.69 -4.92 2.77
N LEU A 99 -3.20 -5.94 2.07
CA LEU A 99 -2.75 -7.19 2.67
C LEU A 99 -1.49 -6.99 3.51
N GLU A 100 -0.62 -6.05 3.16
CA GLU A 100 0.59 -5.73 3.93
C GLU A 100 0.24 -5.31 5.37
N VAL A 101 -0.76 -4.44 5.57
CA VAL A 101 -1.19 -4.07 6.92
C VAL A 101 -2.02 -5.16 7.60
N LYS A 102 -2.87 -5.85 6.84
CA LYS A 102 -3.76 -6.87 7.40
C LYS A 102 -3.01 -8.08 7.94
N TYR A 103 -1.93 -8.46 7.28
CA TYR A 103 -1.11 -9.63 7.60
C TYR A 103 0.29 -9.25 8.10
N GLU A 104 0.48 -8.02 8.57
CA GLU A 104 1.77 -7.52 9.06
C GLU A 104 2.43 -8.48 10.08
N ASN A 105 1.67 -8.99 11.03
CA ASN A 105 2.16 -9.90 12.07
C ASN A 105 2.80 -11.19 11.53
N TYR A 106 2.44 -11.58 10.31
CA TYR A 106 3.01 -12.75 9.62
C TYR A 106 4.14 -12.34 8.66
N LEU A 107 3.97 -11.21 7.99
CA LEU A 107 4.86 -10.78 6.91
C LEU A 107 6.12 -10.06 7.39
N LYS A 108 6.05 -9.36 8.53
CA LYS A 108 7.14 -8.51 9.03
C LYS A 108 8.33 -9.32 9.57
N GLY A 109 8.08 -10.48 10.19
CA GLY A 109 9.12 -11.22 10.92
C GLY A 109 9.48 -10.55 12.25
N VAL A 110 10.68 -10.84 12.75
CA VAL A 110 11.21 -10.28 14.00
C VAL A 110 12.59 -9.69 13.74
N ASP A 111 12.77 -8.43 14.09
CA ASP A 111 14.04 -7.75 13.93
C ASP A 111 15.13 -8.40 14.80
N GLY A 112 16.32 -8.52 14.26
CA GLY A 112 17.51 -8.90 15.02
C GLY A 112 17.91 -7.80 15.99
N MET A 113 18.75 -8.14 16.96
CA MET A 113 19.26 -7.21 17.95
C MET A 113 20.77 -7.39 18.12
N ILE A 114 21.49 -6.28 18.16
CA ILE A 114 22.91 -6.27 18.52
C ILE A 114 23.04 -5.56 19.86
N LEU A 115 23.47 -6.29 20.86
CA LEU A 115 23.76 -5.76 22.19
C LEU A 115 25.25 -5.43 22.26
N THR A 116 25.58 -4.17 22.45
CA THR A 116 26.95 -3.69 22.64
C THR A 116 27.08 -3.08 24.03
N THR A 117 28.23 -3.28 24.65
CA THR A 117 28.56 -2.61 25.91
C THR A 117 29.20 -1.26 25.61
N THR A 118 28.61 -0.19 26.14
CA THR A 118 29.11 1.16 25.95
C THR A 118 29.62 1.74 27.29
N ASP A 119 30.54 2.68 27.22
CA ASP A 119 30.94 3.50 28.38
C ASP A 119 29.81 4.51 28.72
N ALA A 120 30.01 5.30 29.78
CA ALA A 120 29.08 6.34 30.23
C ALA A 120 28.86 7.46 29.20
N ARG A 121 29.65 7.52 28.12
CA ARG A 121 29.56 8.47 27.02
C ARG A 121 28.90 7.88 25.77
N GLY A 122 28.49 6.59 25.83
CA GLY A 122 27.86 5.88 24.69
C GLY A 122 28.87 5.38 23.66
N ILE A 123 30.19 5.30 24.01
CA ILE A 123 31.22 4.76 23.14
C ILE A 123 31.32 3.25 23.36
N GLU A 124 31.29 2.47 22.30
CA GLU A 124 31.45 1.02 22.34
C GLU A 124 32.85 0.68 22.90
N LEU A 125 32.90 -0.25 23.84
CA LEU A 125 34.13 -0.74 24.42
C LEU A 125 34.76 -1.79 23.47
N ALA A 126 36.00 -1.56 23.03
CA ALA A 126 36.65 -2.32 21.97
C ALA A 126 36.85 -3.82 22.24
N ASP A 127 36.82 -4.26 23.51
CA ASP A 127 37.08 -5.63 23.94
C ASP A 127 35.85 -6.37 24.48
N THR A 128 34.61 -5.87 24.24
CA THR A 128 33.40 -6.54 24.70
C THR A 128 32.83 -7.40 23.60
N LEU A 129 32.40 -8.63 23.94
CA LEU A 129 31.66 -9.50 23.04
C LEU A 129 30.35 -8.82 22.65
N GLU A 130 30.16 -8.63 21.35
CA GLU A 130 28.85 -8.30 20.81
C GLU A 130 27.95 -9.53 20.99
N ASP A 131 26.82 -9.38 21.68
CA ASP A 131 25.77 -10.40 21.71
C ASP A 131 24.78 -10.10 20.58
N ARG A 132 24.70 -11.01 19.63
CA ARG A 132 23.90 -10.83 18.43
C ARG A 132 22.74 -11.81 18.41
N VAL A 133 21.53 -11.27 18.35
CA VAL A 133 20.31 -12.02 18.08
C VAL A 133 19.98 -11.88 16.60
N GLU A 134 20.01 -12.98 15.87
CA GLU A 134 19.73 -12.97 14.43
C GLU A 134 18.24 -12.66 14.16
N PRO A 135 17.93 -11.93 13.07
CA PRO A 135 16.56 -11.64 12.68
C PRO A 135 15.83 -12.91 12.21
N VAL A 136 14.55 -12.97 12.45
CA VAL A 136 13.67 -14.03 11.94
C VAL A 136 12.84 -13.49 10.79
N SER A 137 13.00 -14.09 9.61
CA SER A 137 12.22 -13.70 8.42
C SER A 137 10.73 -13.90 8.64
N GLY A 138 9.92 -13.02 8.07
CA GLY A 138 8.47 -13.18 8.04
C GLY A 138 8.02 -14.34 7.14
N ASP A 139 6.77 -14.71 7.30
CA ASP A 139 6.13 -15.76 6.52
C ASP A 139 5.77 -15.31 5.11
N THR A 140 5.48 -16.26 4.24
CA THR A 140 4.97 -16.02 2.89
C THR A 140 3.44 -16.09 2.88
N LEU A 141 2.80 -15.05 2.38
CA LEU A 141 1.35 -15.05 2.14
C LEU A 141 1.05 -15.46 0.70
N GLN A 142 0.36 -16.58 0.53
CA GLN A 142 -0.18 -16.99 -0.76
C GLN A 142 -1.63 -16.54 -0.90
N VAL A 143 -1.94 -15.85 -1.99
CA VAL A 143 -3.29 -15.32 -2.29
C VAL A 143 -3.90 -16.03 -3.48
N SER A 144 -5.23 -15.93 -3.63
CA SER A 144 -5.97 -16.52 -4.76
C SER A 144 -5.94 -15.67 -6.03
N LEU A 145 -5.39 -14.45 -5.97
CA LEU A 145 -5.25 -13.61 -7.17
C LEU A 145 -4.41 -14.33 -8.23
N ASP A 146 -4.98 -14.48 -9.42
CA ASP A 146 -4.27 -15.00 -10.59
C ASP A 146 -3.63 -13.84 -11.35
N TYR A 147 -2.32 -13.91 -11.56
CA TYR A 147 -1.57 -12.85 -12.23
C TYR A 147 -2.15 -12.51 -13.62
N ASN A 148 -2.43 -13.52 -14.44
CA ASN A 148 -2.90 -13.27 -15.81
C ASN A 148 -4.31 -12.69 -15.83
N ILE A 149 -5.20 -13.21 -14.98
CA ILE A 149 -6.59 -12.71 -14.88
C ILE A 149 -6.59 -11.28 -14.36
N GLN A 150 -5.78 -10.99 -13.34
CA GLN A 150 -5.65 -9.63 -12.80
C GLN A 150 -5.11 -8.66 -13.86
N GLU A 151 -4.06 -9.03 -14.59
CA GLU A 151 -3.43 -8.21 -15.63
C GLU A 151 -4.42 -7.91 -16.78
N TYR A 152 -5.10 -8.91 -17.31
CA TYR A 152 -6.13 -8.71 -18.35
C TYR A 152 -7.29 -7.85 -17.87
N ALA A 153 -7.74 -8.06 -16.63
CA ALA A 153 -8.81 -7.25 -16.05
C ALA A 153 -8.38 -5.79 -15.87
N GLN A 154 -7.13 -5.55 -15.46
CA GLN A 154 -6.58 -4.22 -15.29
C GLN A 154 -6.46 -3.48 -16.63
N GLN A 155 -5.93 -4.12 -17.67
CA GLN A 155 -5.87 -3.56 -19.02
C GLN A 155 -7.28 -3.23 -19.56
N ALA A 156 -8.26 -4.10 -19.30
CA ALA A 156 -9.64 -3.84 -19.68
C ALA A 156 -10.24 -2.64 -18.94
N ALA A 157 -9.94 -2.50 -17.63
CA ALA A 157 -10.39 -1.36 -16.83
C ALA A 157 -9.78 -0.04 -17.32
N GLU A 158 -8.48 -0.02 -17.58
CA GLU A 158 -7.75 1.15 -18.10
C GLU A 158 -8.31 1.59 -19.46
N LYS A 159 -8.55 0.64 -20.35
CA LYS A 159 -9.18 0.90 -21.65
C LYS A 159 -10.57 1.52 -21.52
N VAL A 160 -11.40 1.00 -20.62
CA VAL A 160 -12.74 1.55 -20.34
C VAL A 160 -12.65 2.96 -19.77
N MET A 161 -11.70 3.21 -18.86
CA MET A 161 -11.47 4.55 -18.31
C MET A 161 -11.16 5.55 -19.42
N GLU A 162 -10.26 5.20 -20.34
CA GLU A 162 -9.87 6.06 -21.46
C GLU A 162 -11.03 6.27 -22.43
N GLU A 163 -11.67 5.19 -22.90
CA GLU A 163 -12.74 5.27 -23.91
C GLU A 163 -14.01 5.96 -23.42
N LYS A 164 -14.33 5.80 -22.13
CA LYS A 164 -15.55 6.34 -21.51
C LYS A 164 -15.34 7.58 -20.69
N GLN A 165 -14.06 8.02 -20.53
CA GLN A 165 -13.70 9.13 -19.66
C GLN A 165 -14.26 8.95 -18.24
N ALA A 166 -14.13 7.71 -17.72
CA ALA A 166 -14.62 7.36 -16.39
C ALA A 166 -13.59 7.74 -15.33
N ASP A 167 -14.04 8.26 -14.19
CA ASP A 167 -13.17 8.61 -13.06
C ASP A 167 -12.56 7.38 -12.39
N ALA A 168 -13.26 6.24 -12.44
CA ALA A 168 -12.80 4.98 -11.90
C ALA A 168 -13.53 3.79 -12.54
N VAL A 169 -12.83 2.65 -12.59
CA VAL A 169 -13.41 1.37 -13.00
C VAL A 169 -13.01 0.31 -11.99
N VAL A 170 -13.99 -0.46 -11.52
CA VAL A 170 -13.79 -1.57 -10.61
C VAL A 170 -14.19 -2.87 -11.30
N ILE A 171 -13.29 -3.87 -11.27
CA ILE A 171 -13.56 -5.21 -11.79
C ILE A 171 -13.22 -6.23 -10.70
N LEU A 172 -14.19 -7.05 -10.33
CA LEU A 172 -14.02 -8.15 -9.40
C LEU A 172 -14.38 -9.47 -10.10
N ILE A 173 -13.41 -10.40 -10.14
CA ILE A 173 -13.59 -11.72 -10.75
C ILE A 173 -13.46 -12.78 -9.66
N LEU A 174 -14.52 -13.57 -9.48
CA LEU A 174 -14.60 -14.61 -8.45
C LEU A 174 -14.91 -15.97 -9.06
N ASN A 175 -14.45 -17.01 -8.39
CA ASN A 175 -14.93 -18.36 -8.61
C ASN A 175 -16.24 -18.56 -7.81
N PRO A 176 -17.40 -18.74 -8.47
CA PRO A 176 -18.67 -18.84 -7.76
C PRO A 176 -18.83 -20.11 -6.92
N LYS A 177 -17.98 -21.11 -7.12
CA LYS A 177 -18.04 -22.38 -6.38
C LYS A 177 -17.22 -22.35 -5.10
N THR A 178 -16.09 -21.62 -5.10
CA THR A 178 -15.15 -21.59 -3.97
C THR A 178 -15.14 -20.25 -3.24
N GLY A 179 -15.59 -19.16 -3.89
CA GLY A 179 -15.49 -17.80 -3.38
C GLY A 179 -14.11 -17.18 -3.55
N GLU A 180 -13.15 -17.89 -4.17
CA GLU A 180 -11.82 -17.34 -4.44
C GLU A 180 -11.90 -16.15 -5.38
N ILE A 181 -11.16 -15.09 -5.03
CA ILE A 181 -11.04 -13.89 -5.85
C ILE A 181 -9.82 -14.06 -6.76
N TYR A 182 -10.05 -14.12 -8.08
CA TYR A 182 -9.00 -14.23 -9.08
C TYR A 182 -8.48 -12.90 -9.56
N ALA A 183 -9.34 -11.86 -9.55
CA ALA A 183 -8.93 -10.49 -9.82
C ALA A 183 -9.75 -9.49 -9.01
N CYS A 184 -9.09 -8.42 -8.58
CA CYS A 184 -9.72 -7.28 -7.89
C CYS A 184 -9.02 -6.00 -8.35
N VAL A 185 -9.54 -5.41 -9.43
CA VAL A 185 -9.03 -4.19 -10.05
C VAL A 185 -9.74 -2.97 -9.51
N ASN A 186 -8.99 -1.92 -9.23
CA ASN A 186 -9.48 -0.63 -8.78
C ASN A 186 -8.80 0.51 -9.56
N ALA A 187 -9.03 0.59 -10.86
CA ALA A 187 -8.42 1.61 -11.69
C ALA A 187 -8.93 3.04 -11.35
N PRO A 188 -8.05 4.08 -11.35
CA PRO A 188 -6.62 3.99 -11.59
C PRO A 188 -5.85 3.35 -10.43
N GLU A 189 -4.93 2.45 -10.76
CA GLU A 189 -3.99 1.89 -9.81
C GLU A 189 -2.79 2.84 -9.62
N PHE A 190 -1.91 2.57 -8.64
CA PHE A 190 -0.69 3.36 -8.38
C PHE A 190 0.53 2.44 -8.21
N ASP A 191 1.74 2.96 -8.43
CA ASP A 191 2.96 2.17 -8.27
C ASP A 191 3.28 1.96 -6.78
N LEU A 192 3.28 0.70 -6.35
CA LEU A 192 3.59 0.27 -4.99
C LEU A 192 5.02 0.56 -4.56
N ASN A 193 5.95 0.75 -5.51
CA ASN A 193 7.35 1.08 -5.21
C ASN A 193 7.54 2.57 -4.86
N VAL A 194 6.58 3.43 -5.29
CA VAL A 194 6.59 4.88 -5.02
C VAL A 194 5.21 5.38 -4.54
N PRO A 195 4.64 4.77 -3.49
CA PRO A 195 3.23 4.93 -3.12
C PRO A 195 2.85 6.32 -2.63
N PHE A 196 3.81 7.17 -2.32
CA PHE A 196 3.60 8.55 -1.86
C PHE A 196 3.71 9.59 -2.99
N THR A 197 3.84 9.12 -4.24
CA THR A 197 3.88 9.99 -5.42
C THR A 197 2.47 10.17 -5.95
N LEU A 198 1.98 11.40 -5.93
CA LEU A 198 0.70 11.75 -6.55
C LEU A 198 0.80 11.73 -8.08
N PRO A 199 -0.30 11.51 -8.80
CA PRO A 199 -0.33 11.55 -10.25
C PRO A 199 0.20 12.87 -10.82
N GLU A 200 0.75 12.82 -12.02
CA GLU A 200 1.22 14.00 -12.75
C GLU A 200 0.08 15.03 -12.93
N GLY A 201 0.42 16.31 -12.80
CA GLY A 201 -0.56 17.40 -12.85
C GLY A 201 -1.27 17.69 -11.53
N THR A 202 -0.97 16.94 -10.48
CA THR A 202 -1.40 17.30 -9.13
C THR A 202 -0.55 18.47 -8.65
N ASP A 203 -1.21 19.57 -8.33
CA ASP A 203 -0.58 20.86 -8.14
C ASP A 203 0.44 20.87 -6.99
N ALA A 204 1.60 21.46 -7.25
CA ALA A 204 2.69 21.64 -6.28
C ALA A 204 2.34 22.58 -5.10
N ALA A 205 1.18 23.21 -5.13
CA ALA A 205 0.70 24.19 -4.14
C ALA A 205 -0.11 23.57 -2.99
N LEU A 206 -0.24 22.22 -2.94
CA LEU A 206 -0.99 21.53 -1.88
C LEU A 206 -0.27 21.63 -0.54
N ASN A 207 -1.02 21.93 0.52
CA ASN A 207 -0.54 21.77 1.88
C ASN A 207 -0.47 20.28 2.28
N ASP A 208 0.14 19.98 3.43
CA ASP A 208 0.36 18.60 3.88
C ASP A 208 -0.97 17.84 4.12
N GLU A 209 -2.02 18.50 4.59
CA GLU A 209 -3.33 17.90 4.83
C GLU A 209 -4.02 17.54 3.51
N GLU A 210 -4.00 18.43 2.53
CA GLU A 210 -4.55 18.20 1.19
C GLU A 210 -3.81 17.07 0.48
N LYS A 211 -2.48 17.08 0.56
CA LYS A 211 -1.65 16.01 0.01
C LYS A 211 -2.01 14.65 0.64
N GLN A 212 -2.13 14.59 1.96
CA GLN A 212 -2.50 13.37 2.66
C GLN A 212 -3.91 12.88 2.28
N ALA A 213 -4.86 13.79 2.14
CA ALA A 213 -6.21 13.46 1.71
C ALA A 213 -6.23 12.86 0.30
N MET A 214 -5.46 13.41 -0.63
CA MET A 214 -5.32 12.87 -1.99
C MET A 214 -4.64 11.50 -2.02
N LEU A 215 -3.59 11.31 -1.23
CA LEU A 215 -2.94 10.00 -1.06
C LEU A 215 -3.92 8.96 -0.52
N ASN A 216 -4.69 9.29 0.51
CA ASN A 216 -5.70 8.39 1.08
C ASN A 216 -6.77 8.02 0.05
N GLN A 217 -7.18 8.96 -0.80
CA GLN A 217 -8.12 8.70 -1.89
C GLN A 217 -7.49 7.82 -2.97
N MET A 218 -6.24 8.05 -3.35
CA MET A 218 -5.49 7.24 -4.31
C MET A 218 -5.34 5.79 -3.84
N TRP A 219 -5.08 5.58 -2.56
CA TRP A 219 -4.90 4.25 -1.95
C TRP A 219 -6.22 3.50 -1.69
N ARG A 220 -7.35 4.21 -1.79
CA ARG A 220 -8.66 3.66 -1.42
C ARG A 220 -9.07 2.51 -2.32
N ASN A 221 -9.32 1.34 -1.74
CA ASN A 221 -9.92 0.20 -2.43
C ASN A 221 -11.44 0.39 -2.51
N ARG A 222 -11.92 0.82 -3.67
CA ARG A 222 -13.35 1.10 -3.90
C ARG A 222 -14.23 -0.14 -3.81
N SER A 223 -13.67 -1.33 -4.13
CA SER A 223 -14.41 -2.59 -4.08
C SER A 223 -14.98 -2.91 -2.71
N ILE A 224 -14.33 -2.44 -1.64
CA ILE A 224 -14.68 -2.74 -0.25
C ILE A 224 -15.02 -1.51 0.60
N ASN A 225 -14.75 -0.31 0.09
CA ASN A 225 -14.95 0.92 0.85
C ASN A 225 -16.04 1.84 0.30
N ASP A 226 -16.43 1.65 -0.96
CA ASP A 226 -17.42 2.52 -1.61
C ASP A 226 -18.77 1.83 -1.72
N THR A 227 -19.82 2.60 -1.56
CA THR A 227 -21.19 2.19 -1.82
C THR A 227 -21.67 2.78 -3.13
N TYR A 228 -22.60 2.10 -3.80
CA TYR A 228 -23.18 2.56 -5.05
C TYR A 228 -24.65 2.13 -5.14
N GLU A 229 -25.41 2.79 -6.00
CA GLU A 229 -26.79 2.41 -6.31
C GLU A 229 -26.80 1.28 -7.33
N PRO A 230 -27.11 0.03 -6.94
CA PRO A 230 -26.96 -1.14 -7.80
C PRO A 230 -27.98 -1.19 -8.93
N GLY A 231 -29.11 -0.51 -8.79
CA GLY A 231 -30.17 -0.53 -9.78
C GLY A 231 -30.69 -1.95 -10.06
N SER A 232 -30.88 -2.28 -11.37
CA SER A 232 -31.50 -3.56 -11.79
C SER A 232 -30.68 -4.80 -11.44
N ILE A 233 -29.37 -4.67 -11.18
CA ILE A 233 -28.56 -5.85 -10.77
C ILE A 233 -28.96 -6.35 -9.38
N PHE A 234 -29.53 -5.51 -8.52
CA PHE A 234 -30.06 -5.94 -7.23
C PHE A 234 -31.30 -6.83 -7.32
N LYS A 235 -31.99 -6.90 -8.50
CA LYS A 235 -33.13 -7.76 -8.69
C LYS A 235 -32.85 -9.24 -8.50
N VAL A 236 -31.62 -9.66 -8.80
CA VAL A 236 -31.16 -11.05 -8.57
C VAL A 236 -31.24 -11.39 -7.08
N PHE A 237 -30.80 -10.50 -6.21
CA PHE A 237 -30.90 -10.69 -4.75
C PHE A 237 -32.36 -10.70 -4.28
N THR A 238 -33.18 -9.81 -4.82
CA THR A 238 -34.63 -9.74 -4.47
C THR A 238 -35.34 -11.03 -4.89
N ALA A 239 -35.07 -11.52 -6.10
CA ALA A 239 -35.69 -12.76 -6.60
C ALA A 239 -35.21 -13.98 -5.79
N SER A 240 -33.92 -14.09 -5.53
CA SER A 240 -33.36 -15.20 -4.75
C SER A 240 -33.92 -15.23 -3.33
N ALA A 241 -34.01 -14.09 -2.67
CA ALA A 241 -34.61 -13.97 -1.33
C ALA A 241 -36.07 -14.35 -1.33
N ALA A 242 -36.85 -13.91 -2.33
CA ALA A 242 -38.29 -14.21 -2.45
C ALA A 242 -38.54 -15.72 -2.66
N LEU A 243 -37.70 -16.39 -3.45
CA LEU A 243 -37.76 -17.84 -3.66
C LEU A 243 -37.37 -18.61 -2.38
N GLU A 244 -36.30 -18.19 -1.71
CA GLU A 244 -35.81 -18.83 -0.48
C GLU A 244 -36.82 -18.73 0.66
N GLU A 245 -37.48 -17.56 0.80
CA GLU A 245 -38.54 -17.34 1.80
C GLU A 245 -39.89 -17.97 1.38
N GLY A 246 -39.97 -18.55 0.19
CA GLY A 246 -41.19 -19.21 -0.32
C GLY A 246 -42.35 -18.28 -0.57
N VAL A 247 -42.11 -16.95 -0.69
CA VAL A 247 -43.17 -15.95 -0.96
C VAL A 247 -43.50 -15.85 -2.45
N VAL A 248 -42.68 -16.42 -3.32
CA VAL A 248 -42.93 -16.63 -4.74
C VAL A 248 -42.43 -18.01 -5.15
N LYS A 249 -43.02 -18.55 -6.24
CA LYS A 249 -42.61 -19.80 -6.89
C LYS A 249 -42.24 -19.54 -8.33
N GLU A 250 -41.55 -20.48 -8.97
CA GLU A 250 -41.12 -20.35 -10.37
C GLU A 250 -42.33 -20.25 -11.35
N GLU A 251 -43.49 -20.85 -10.96
CA GLU A 251 -44.72 -20.84 -11.77
C GLU A 251 -45.57 -19.59 -11.57
N ASP A 252 -45.24 -18.72 -10.62
CA ASP A 252 -45.99 -17.52 -10.33
C ASP A 252 -45.88 -16.51 -11.48
N THR A 253 -47.04 -15.94 -11.88
CA THR A 253 -47.08 -14.94 -12.92
C THR A 253 -47.36 -13.56 -12.35
N PHE A 254 -46.79 -12.54 -12.98
CA PHE A 254 -46.93 -11.16 -12.55
C PHE A 254 -47.46 -10.29 -13.69
N TYR A 255 -48.36 -9.35 -13.35
CA TYR A 255 -48.88 -8.39 -14.32
C TYR A 255 -48.17 -7.05 -14.22
N CYS A 256 -47.58 -6.58 -15.31
CA CYS A 256 -46.89 -5.30 -15.40
C CYS A 256 -47.68 -4.30 -16.24
N PRO A 257 -48.37 -3.30 -15.62
CA PRO A 257 -49.09 -2.25 -16.35
C PRO A 257 -48.18 -1.09 -16.81
N GLY A 258 -46.86 -1.23 -16.73
CA GLY A 258 -45.89 -0.17 -17.06
C GLY A 258 -45.53 0.73 -15.89
N TYR A 259 -46.11 0.55 -14.73
CA TYR A 259 -45.77 1.24 -13.49
C TYR A 259 -46.34 0.51 -12.27
N LYS A 260 -45.77 0.83 -11.12
CA LYS A 260 -46.28 0.44 -9.80
C LYS A 260 -46.33 1.67 -8.89
N LEU A 261 -47.43 1.81 -8.15
CA LEU A 261 -47.51 2.79 -7.06
C LEU A 261 -46.92 2.16 -5.80
N VAL A 262 -45.92 2.83 -5.22
CA VAL A 262 -45.33 2.46 -3.93
C VAL A 262 -45.51 3.69 -3.04
N GLU A 263 -46.34 3.56 -2.03
CA GLU A 263 -46.80 4.70 -1.21
C GLU A 263 -47.35 5.82 -2.09
N ASP A 264 -46.73 7.01 -2.09
CA ASP A 264 -47.13 8.18 -2.87
C ASP A 264 -46.33 8.30 -4.20
N ARG A 265 -45.41 7.37 -4.51
CA ARG A 265 -44.54 7.43 -5.67
C ARG A 265 -44.92 6.45 -6.76
N ARG A 266 -44.97 6.98 -7.98
CA ARG A 266 -45.16 6.18 -9.19
C ARG A 266 -43.81 5.73 -9.74
N ILE A 267 -43.44 4.45 -9.53
CA ILE A 267 -42.26 3.83 -10.09
C ILE A 267 -42.59 3.28 -11.47
N ARG A 268 -41.94 3.80 -12.51
CA ARG A 268 -42.17 3.40 -13.90
C ARG A 268 -41.33 2.19 -14.27
N CYS A 269 -41.92 1.32 -15.09
CA CYS A 269 -41.18 0.27 -15.77
C CYS A 269 -40.32 0.86 -16.90
N ALA A 270 -39.25 0.20 -17.31
CA ALA A 270 -38.44 0.57 -18.48
C ALA A 270 -39.36 0.57 -19.75
N ARG A 271 -40.27 -0.38 -19.83
CA ARG A 271 -41.34 -0.40 -20.85
C ARG A 271 -42.59 0.28 -20.29
N THR A 272 -42.77 1.55 -20.59
CA THR A 272 -43.82 2.39 -20.03
C THR A 272 -45.24 1.93 -20.43
N THR A 273 -45.39 1.16 -21.51
CA THR A 273 -46.63 0.53 -21.93
C THR A 273 -46.99 -0.75 -21.17
N GLY A 274 -46.04 -1.20 -20.31
CA GLY A 274 -46.15 -2.47 -19.58
C GLY A 274 -45.73 -3.69 -20.40
N HIS A 275 -45.42 -4.78 -19.67
CA HIS A 275 -45.11 -6.09 -20.25
C HIS A 275 -46.34 -7.00 -20.36
N GLY A 276 -47.43 -6.66 -19.68
CA GLY A 276 -48.58 -7.53 -19.53
C GLY A 276 -48.35 -8.59 -18.45
N SER A 277 -48.85 -9.78 -18.68
CA SER A 277 -48.62 -10.95 -17.82
C SER A 277 -47.37 -11.68 -18.28
N GLU A 278 -46.47 -11.89 -17.38
CA GLU A 278 -45.20 -12.62 -17.54
C GLU A 278 -45.12 -13.75 -16.52
#